data_732100e826b2fbe29c3ed1a546e4c343
#
_entry.id   732100e826b2fbe29c3ed1a546e4c343
#
_cell.length_a   1.000
_cell.length_b   1.000
_cell.length_c   1.000
_cell.angle_alpha   90.00
_cell.angle_beta   90.00
_cell.angle_gamma   90.00
#
_symmetry.space_group_name_H-M   'P 1'
#
loop_
_entity.id
_entity.type
_entity.pdbx_description
1 polymer ?
#
loop_
_entity_poly.entity_id
_entity_poly.type
_entity_poly.pdbx_seq_one_letter_code
_entity_poly.pdbx_strand_id
1 'polypeptide(L)'
;MKKKEFMKMVLFSAVAVCLTSCAMNPKVTADLMGTYPQRSADQVVIYEEGDTVPANATVVGKVKVTDGGMTRTLDCLYGNVLALAVKKTAESGGNALHIDNHKQPDFVSTCHRIWGTMLLLPDSLVNNVSTVKTLQELEKKQDEELLGYIHDQENRAKRARQTPKNIFKVNGGVSFLSSDYQIDYHTYKGRTGYTLNAAYQHLWGFIGAGVDFSYTAYSFDEGVKTSVNFIGPSLVFSTMLGNKSLWRWDVSMSLGYGRYSEKVAGYKYSEGHFCAKMDMGIEYKVAKNIGLGLQVGMSTLKLDKPEGYELKDNEFYGIKHVDVLGGLRFYF
;
A
#
# COMPACT_ATOMS: atom_id res chain seq x y z
N MET A 1 6.82 32.89 -7.33
CA MET A 1 5.94 32.23 -6.34
C MET A 1 6.74 32.00 -5.07
N LYS A 2 6.34 32.57 -3.92
CA LYS A 2 7.14 32.48 -2.68
C LYS A 2 7.22 31.03 -2.21
N LYS A 3 8.41 30.53 -1.88
CA LYS A 3 8.74 29.14 -1.47
C LYS A 3 7.78 28.54 -0.41
N LYS A 4 7.20 29.39 0.45
CA LYS A 4 6.18 29.04 1.46
C LYS A 4 4.83 28.59 0.86
N GLU A 5 4.40 29.22 -0.23
CA GLU A 5 3.12 28.90 -0.88
C GLU A 5 3.22 27.61 -1.70
N PHE A 6 4.38 27.36 -2.30
CA PHE A 6 4.63 26.09 -3.00
C PHE A 6 4.63 24.88 -2.04
N MET A 7 5.24 25.05 -0.85
CA MET A 7 5.29 23.98 0.16
C MET A 7 3.91 23.69 0.77
N LYS A 8 3.06 24.71 0.96
CA LYS A 8 1.66 24.51 1.38
C LYS A 8 0.85 23.78 0.30
N MET A 9 1.08 24.11 -0.96
CA MET A 9 0.37 23.49 -2.09
C MET A 9 0.76 22.02 -2.26
N VAL A 10 2.04 21.66 -2.08
CA VAL A 10 2.54 20.29 -2.11
C VAL A 10 2.01 19.47 -0.90
N LEU A 11 1.99 20.06 0.29
CA LEU A 11 1.44 19.41 1.49
C LEU A 11 -0.08 19.19 1.36
N PHE A 12 -0.80 20.18 0.83
CA PHE A 12 -2.26 20.09 0.61
C PHE A 12 -2.61 19.09 -0.49
N SER A 13 -1.81 19.01 -1.56
CA SER A 13 -2.01 18.01 -2.63
C SER A 13 -1.70 16.59 -2.15
N ALA A 14 -0.67 16.39 -1.32
CA ALA A 14 -0.36 15.08 -0.74
C ALA A 14 -1.46 14.60 0.21
N VAL A 15 -1.99 15.49 1.06
CA VAL A 15 -3.13 15.18 1.95
C VAL A 15 -4.42 14.95 1.15
N ALA A 16 -4.68 15.73 0.09
CA ALA A 16 -5.83 15.54 -0.78
C ALA A 16 -5.80 14.20 -1.53
N VAL A 17 -4.62 13.76 -2.02
CA VAL A 17 -4.47 12.45 -2.67
C VAL A 17 -4.68 11.30 -1.69
N CYS A 18 -4.32 11.44 -0.41
CA CYS A 18 -4.60 10.43 0.61
C CYS A 18 -6.09 10.37 1.02
N LEU A 19 -6.84 11.47 0.87
CA LEU A 19 -8.26 11.52 1.24
C LEU A 19 -9.19 11.11 0.08
N THR A 20 -8.71 11.02 -1.15
CA THR A 20 -9.48 10.59 -2.33
C THR A 20 -9.32 9.10 -2.65
N SER A 21 -8.86 8.26 -1.71
CA SER A 21 -9.06 6.82 -1.83
C SER A 21 -10.55 6.52 -1.59
N CYS A 22 -11.41 7.07 -2.46
CA CYS A 22 -12.81 6.72 -2.55
C CYS A 22 -12.89 5.21 -2.73
N ALA A 23 -13.71 4.54 -1.92
CA ALA A 23 -14.17 3.20 -2.21
C ALA A 23 -14.73 3.25 -3.64
N MET A 24 -13.98 2.72 -4.60
CA MET A 24 -14.44 2.67 -5.99
C MET A 24 -15.38 1.48 -6.06
N ASN A 25 -16.66 1.77 -6.30
CA ASN A 25 -17.66 0.74 -6.58
C ASN A 25 -17.33 0.05 -7.90
N PRO A 26 -17.61 -1.25 -8.04
CA PRO A 26 -17.42 -1.96 -9.29
C PRO A 26 -18.09 -1.25 -10.47
N LYS A 27 -17.34 -1.04 -11.54
CA LYS A 27 -17.83 -0.38 -12.77
C LYS A 27 -18.31 -1.43 -13.75
N VAL A 28 -19.51 -1.20 -14.27
CA VAL A 28 -20.11 -2.03 -15.32
C VAL A 28 -19.95 -1.34 -16.67
N THR A 29 -19.39 -2.04 -17.63
CA THR A 29 -19.35 -1.60 -19.04
C THR A 29 -19.95 -2.70 -19.91
N ALA A 30 -20.61 -2.31 -20.99
CA ALA A 30 -21.18 -3.25 -21.94
C ALA A 30 -20.98 -2.76 -23.37
N ASP A 31 -20.58 -3.68 -24.24
CA ASP A 31 -20.48 -3.48 -25.67
C ASP A 31 -21.62 -4.26 -26.34
N LEU A 32 -22.58 -3.55 -26.91
CA LEU A 32 -23.81 -4.11 -27.48
C LEU A 32 -23.64 -4.37 -28.98
N MET A 33 -24.13 -5.52 -29.44
CA MET A 33 -24.17 -5.89 -30.87
C MET A 33 -25.50 -5.56 -31.55
N GLY A 34 -26.50 -5.09 -30.77
CA GLY A 34 -27.79 -4.74 -31.26
C GLY A 34 -28.66 -4.09 -30.18
N THR A 35 -29.89 -3.70 -30.57
CA THR A 35 -30.89 -3.16 -29.64
C THR A 35 -31.99 -4.20 -29.43
N TYR A 36 -32.18 -4.63 -28.18
CA TYR A 36 -33.14 -5.64 -27.77
C TYR A 36 -34.07 -5.07 -26.67
N PRO A 37 -35.29 -5.54 -26.57
CA PRO A 37 -36.19 -5.13 -25.49
C PRO A 37 -35.62 -5.55 -24.13
N GLN A 38 -35.69 -4.65 -23.16
CA GLN A 38 -35.26 -4.95 -21.80
C GLN A 38 -36.03 -6.12 -21.19
N ARG A 39 -35.39 -6.90 -20.35
CA ARG A 39 -35.95 -8.03 -19.63
C ARG A 39 -35.79 -7.88 -18.13
N SER A 40 -36.44 -8.74 -17.36
CA SER A 40 -36.25 -8.78 -15.92
C SER A 40 -35.00 -9.59 -15.54
N ALA A 41 -34.26 -9.11 -14.53
CA ALA A 41 -33.00 -9.73 -14.11
C ALA A 41 -33.17 -11.15 -13.53
N ASP A 42 -34.34 -11.42 -12.95
CA ASP A 42 -34.71 -12.75 -12.41
C ASP A 42 -34.89 -13.82 -13.49
N GLN A 43 -35.01 -13.40 -14.74
CA GLN A 43 -35.16 -14.30 -15.90
C GLN A 43 -33.82 -14.64 -16.57
N VAL A 44 -32.72 -14.10 -16.07
CA VAL A 44 -31.40 -14.31 -16.69
C VAL A 44 -30.79 -15.61 -16.15
N VAL A 45 -30.56 -16.56 -17.07
CA VAL A 45 -29.84 -17.80 -16.77
C VAL A 45 -28.33 -17.56 -16.79
N ILE A 46 -27.61 -18.13 -15.82
CA ILE A 46 -26.17 -17.94 -15.69
C ILE A 46 -25.47 -19.25 -16.14
N TYR A 47 -24.52 -19.10 -17.04
CA TYR A 47 -23.56 -20.11 -17.45
C TYR A 47 -22.20 -19.71 -16.86
N GLU A 48 -21.62 -20.60 -16.01
CA GLU A 48 -20.30 -20.34 -15.42
C GLU A 48 -19.19 -20.59 -16.44
N GLU A 49 -17.95 -20.20 -16.07
CA GLU A 49 -16.76 -20.42 -16.91
C GLU A 49 -16.58 -21.93 -17.19
N GLY A 50 -16.58 -22.29 -18.46
CA GLY A 50 -16.49 -23.68 -18.92
C GLY A 50 -17.83 -24.38 -19.19
N ASP A 51 -18.96 -23.77 -18.88
CA ASP A 51 -20.28 -24.30 -19.21
C ASP A 51 -20.54 -24.24 -20.73
N THR A 52 -21.23 -25.25 -21.26
CA THR A 52 -21.59 -25.27 -22.68
C THR A 52 -22.86 -24.44 -22.93
N VAL A 53 -22.71 -23.41 -23.76
CA VAL A 53 -23.84 -22.58 -24.20
C VAL A 53 -24.56 -23.25 -25.35
N PRO A 54 -25.91 -23.24 -25.39
CA PRO A 54 -26.69 -23.76 -26.52
C PRO A 54 -26.29 -23.14 -27.86
N ALA A 55 -26.16 -23.95 -28.90
CA ALA A 55 -25.68 -23.51 -30.22
C ALA A 55 -26.61 -22.48 -30.93
N ASN A 56 -27.88 -22.40 -30.52
CA ASN A 56 -28.87 -21.46 -31.02
C ASN A 56 -29.01 -20.17 -30.21
N ALA A 57 -28.05 -19.91 -29.30
CA ALA A 57 -27.97 -18.65 -28.56
C ALA A 57 -27.55 -17.50 -29.48
N THR A 58 -28.26 -16.37 -29.41
CA THR A 58 -27.85 -15.15 -30.11
C THR A 58 -27.04 -14.26 -29.19
N VAL A 59 -25.89 -13.79 -29.65
CA VAL A 59 -25.04 -12.87 -28.87
C VAL A 59 -25.68 -11.47 -28.89
N VAL A 60 -26.01 -10.93 -27.72
CA VAL A 60 -26.53 -9.57 -27.51
C VAL A 60 -25.39 -8.58 -27.37
N GLY A 61 -24.29 -9.00 -26.75
CA GLY A 61 -23.14 -8.18 -26.50
C GLY A 61 -22.20 -8.79 -25.47
N LYS A 62 -21.25 -7.97 -25.00
CA LYS A 62 -20.33 -8.35 -23.95
C LYS A 62 -20.50 -7.42 -22.74
N VAL A 63 -20.38 -7.98 -21.53
CA VAL A 63 -20.41 -7.23 -20.27
C VAL A 63 -19.09 -7.41 -19.53
N LYS A 64 -18.65 -6.35 -18.88
CA LYS A 64 -17.47 -6.36 -18.05
C LYS A 64 -17.78 -5.61 -16.75
N VAL A 65 -17.55 -6.30 -15.63
CA VAL A 65 -17.65 -5.70 -14.28
C VAL A 65 -16.27 -5.75 -13.66
N THR A 66 -15.68 -4.60 -13.41
CA THR A 66 -14.33 -4.49 -12.88
C THR A 66 -14.20 -3.32 -11.92
N ASP A 67 -13.31 -3.48 -10.96
CA ASP A 67 -12.87 -2.43 -10.06
C ASP A 67 -11.35 -2.43 -9.97
N GLY A 68 -10.76 -1.25 -9.82
CA GLY A 68 -9.33 -1.05 -9.57
C GLY A 68 -9.01 -0.66 -8.13
N GLY A 69 -9.99 -0.77 -7.21
CA GLY A 69 -9.82 -0.38 -5.81
C GLY A 69 -9.04 -1.40 -4.99
N MET A 70 -8.24 -0.89 -4.04
CA MET A 70 -7.52 -1.71 -3.07
C MET A 70 -8.28 -1.89 -1.75
N THR A 71 -9.48 -1.30 -1.62
CA THR A 71 -10.32 -1.39 -0.42
C THR A 71 -11.46 -2.34 -0.68
N ARG A 72 -11.45 -3.50 -0.03
CA ARG A 72 -12.54 -4.48 -0.12
C ARG A 72 -13.80 -3.92 0.55
N THR A 73 -14.89 -3.81 -0.22
CA THR A 73 -16.23 -3.45 0.24
C THR A 73 -17.18 -4.63 0.06
N LEU A 74 -18.40 -4.53 0.58
CA LEU A 74 -19.44 -5.54 0.33
C LEU A 74 -19.78 -5.63 -1.17
N ASP A 75 -19.71 -4.53 -1.89
CA ASP A 75 -19.97 -4.48 -3.34
C ASP A 75 -18.96 -5.29 -4.16
N CYS A 76 -17.81 -5.62 -3.54
CA CYS A 76 -16.73 -6.43 -4.13
C CYS A 76 -16.94 -7.95 -4.04
N LEU A 77 -17.96 -8.40 -3.27
CA LEU A 77 -18.28 -9.81 -3.15
C LEU A 77 -18.79 -10.38 -4.48
N TYR A 78 -18.50 -11.66 -4.73
CA TYR A 78 -18.83 -12.32 -5.99
C TYR A 78 -20.31 -12.16 -6.37
N GLY A 79 -21.22 -12.41 -5.43
CA GLY A 79 -22.65 -12.28 -5.66
C GLY A 79 -23.09 -10.88 -6.09
N ASN A 80 -22.52 -9.82 -5.49
CA ASN A 80 -22.86 -8.45 -5.85
C ASN A 80 -22.30 -8.06 -7.22
N VAL A 81 -21.07 -8.47 -7.54
CA VAL A 81 -20.44 -8.25 -8.85
C VAL A 81 -21.20 -9.00 -9.95
N LEU A 82 -21.64 -10.24 -9.66
CA LEU A 82 -22.46 -11.03 -10.57
C LEU A 82 -23.83 -10.42 -10.78
N ALA A 83 -24.48 -9.96 -9.72
CA ALA A 83 -25.78 -9.27 -9.82
C ALA A 83 -25.72 -8.03 -10.72
N LEU A 84 -24.61 -7.28 -10.69
CA LEU A 84 -24.39 -6.15 -11.61
C LEU A 84 -24.30 -6.60 -13.07
N ALA A 85 -23.58 -7.72 -13.33
CA ALA A 85 -23.49 -8.28 -14.69
C ALA A 85 -24.84 -8.81 -15.19
N VAL A 86 -25.58 -9.53 -14.33
CA VAL A 86 -26.94 -10.03 -14.61
C VAL A 86 -27.91 -8.90 -14.91
N LYS A 87 -27.93 -7.86 -14.07
CA LYS A 87 -28.75 -6.66 -14.27
C LYS A 87 -28.45 -6.01 -15.61
N LYS A 88 -27.16 -5.85 -15.93
CA LYS A 88 -26.76 -5.25 -17.20
C LYS A 88 -27.16 -6.10 -18.41
N THR A 89 -27.08 -7.43 -18.28
CA THR A 89 -27.55 -8.37 -19.32
C THR A 89 -29.05 -8.21 -19.58
N ALA A 90 -29.87 -8.16 -18.53
CA ALA A 90 -31.30 -7.96 -18.62
C ALA A 90 -31.69 -6.60 -19.23
N GLU A 91 -31.04 -5.52 -18.77
CA GLU A 91 -31.21 -4.17 -19.35
C GLU A 91 -30.89 -4.11 -20.84
N SER A 92 -29.92 -4.94 -21.28
CA SER A 92 -29.52 -5.06 -22.68
C SER A 92 -30.40 -6.00 -23.50
N GLY A 93 -31.40 -6.62 -22.89
CA GLY A 93 -32.37 -7.52 -23.54
C GLY A 93 -31.91 -9.00 -23.60
N GLY A 94 -30.81 -9.36 -22.97
CA GLY A 94 -30.37 -10.75 -22.81
C GLY A 94 -31.20 -11.48 -21.75
N ASN A 95 -31.38 -12.80 -21.94
CA ASN A 95 -31.95 -13.70 -20.95
C ASN A 95 -30.97 -14.78 -20.49
N ALA A 96 -29.72 -14.69 -20.90
CA ALA A 96 -28.65 -15.51 -20.39
C ALA A 96 -27.31 -14.75 -20.35
N LEU A 97 -26.50 -15.06 -19.37
CA LEU A 97 -25.15 -14.55 -19.19
C LEU A 97 -24.16 -15.73 -19.14
N HIS A 98 -23.23 -15.78 -20.05
CA HIS A 98 -22.11 -16.71 -20.00
C HIS A 98 -20.89 -15.98 -19.42
N ILE A 99 -20.31 -16.51 -18.36
CA ILE A 99 -19.10 -15.98 -17.73
C ILE A 99 -17.89 -16.48 -18.53
N ASP A 100 -17.27 -15.61 -19.32
CA ASP A 100 -16.12 -15.96 -20.14
C ASP A 100 -14.84 -16.03 -19.31
N ASN A 101 -14.75 -15.20 -18.26
CA ASN A 101 -13.62 -15.17 -17.33
C ASN A 101 -14.04 -14.56 -16.00
N HIS A 102 -13.62 -15.19 -14.91
CA HIS A 102 -13.80 -14.72 -13.56
C HIS A 102 -12.46 -14.62 -12.85
N LYS A 103 -12.11 -13.44 -12.37
CA LYS A 103 -10.93 -13.21 -11.54
C LYS A 103 -11.33 -12.96 -10.10
N GLN A 104 -10.82 -13.79 -9.20
CA GLN A 104 -10.92 -13.59 -7.77
C GLN A 104 -10.12 -12.35 -7.32
N PRO A 105 -10.40 -11.83 -6.11
CA PRO A 105 -9.57 -10.78 -5.51
C PRO A 105 -8.09 -11.19 -5.49
N ASP A 106 -7.23 -10.28 -5.92
CA ASP A 106 -5.79 -10.48 -5.99
C ASP A 106 -5.02 -9.20 -5.55
N PHE A 107 -3.71 -9.18 -5.79
CA PHE A 107 -2.88 -8.04 -5.45
C PHE A 107 -3.23 -6.75 -6.22
N VAL A 108 -3.85 -6.86 -7.40
CA VAL A 108 -4.21 -5.73 -8.26
C VAL A 108 -5.56 -5.13 -7.88
N SER A 109 -6.51 -5.96 -7.42
CA SER A 109 -7.85 -5.54 -7.03
C SER A 109 -8.41 -6.44 -5.92
N THR A 110 -8.98 -5.82 -4.89
CA THR A 110 -9.66 -6.53 -3.80
C THR A 110 -11.09 -6.95 -4.14
N CYS A 111 -11.55 -6.65 -5.35
CA CYS A 111 -12.87 -7.03 -5.87
C CYS A 111 -12.80 -8.23 -6.81
N HIS A 112 -13.88 -9.01 -6.85
CA HIS A 112 -14.14 -9.91 -7.95
C HIS A 112 -14.31 -9.14 -9.24
N ARG A 113 -13.91 -9.73 -10.37
CA ARG A 113 -14.00 -9.13 -11.70
C ARG A 113 -14.54 -10.15 -12.67
N ILE A 114 -15.57 -9.77 -13.43
CA ILE A 114 -16.27 -10.66 -14.36
C ILE A 114 -16.23 -10.06 -15.77
N TRP A 115 -15.92 -10.92 -16.73
CA TRP A 115 -16.10 -10.69 -18.16
C TRP A 115 -17.06 -11.74 -18.65
N GLY A 116 -18.12 -11.33 -19.34
CA GLY A 116 -19.12 -12.25 -19.82
C GLY A 116 -19.74 -11.85 -21.14
N THR A 117 -20.30 -12.84 -21.81
CA THR A 117 -21.07 -12.69 -23.04
C THR A 117 -22.57 -12.71 -22.71
N MET A 118 -23.25 -11.64 -23.09
CA MET A 118 -24.69 -11.50 -22.93
C MET A 118 -25.41 -12.22 -24.09
N LEU A 119 -26.35 -13.07 -23.78
CA LEU A 119 -27.00 -13.98 -24.74
C LEU A 119 -28.51 -13.83 -24.70
N LEU A 120 -29.10 -14.10 -25.85
CA LEU A 120 -30.54 -14.28 -25.98
C LEU A 120 -30.80 -15.73 -26.40
N LEU A 121 -31.43 -16.49 -25.50
CA LEU A 121 -31.89 -17.87 -25.74
C LEU A 121 -33.34 -17.89 -26.14
N PRO A 122 -33.78 -18.88 -26.95
CA PRO A 122 -35.20 -19.15 -27.14
C PRO A 122 -35.90 -19.46 -25.83
N ASP A 123 -37.12 -18.96 -25.64
CA ASP A 123 -37.87 -19.09 -24.38
C ASP A 123 -38.10 -20.55 -23.96
N SER A 124 -38.16 -21.49 -24.94
CA SER A 124 -38.26 -22.92 -24.66
C SER A 124 -37.04 -23.50 -23.95
N LEU A 125 -35.85 -22.89 -24.07
CA LEU A 125 -34.62 -23.33 -23.40
C LEU A 125 -34.49 -22.70 -22.02
N VAL A 126 -34.94 -21.49 -21.83
CA VAL A 126 -34.90 -20.81 -20.53
C VAL A 126 -35.76 -21.54 -19.49
N ASN A 127 -36.93 -22.03 -19.90
CA ASN A 127 -37.85 -22.74 -19.02
C ASN A 127 -37.38 -24.16 -18.62
N ASN A 128 -36.43 -24.75 -19.31
CA ASN A 128 -35.95 -26.12 -19.08
C ASN A 128 -34.64 -26.21 -18.26
N VAL A 129 -33.97 -25.08 -18.03
CA VAL A 129 -32.77 -25.05 -17.20
C VAL A 129 -33.21 -25.08 -15.74
N SER A 130 -32.67 -25.97 -14.94
CA SER A 130 -32.94 -26.06 -13.50
C SER A 130 -32.31 -24.85 -12.78
N THR A 131 -32.89 -23.67 -12.99
CA THR A 131 -32.49 -22.36 -12.44
C THR A 131 -32.40 -22.39 -10.90
N VAL A 132 -33.23 -23.24 -10.27
CA VAL A 132 -33.30 -23.34 -8.80
C VAL A 132 -32.00 -23.87 -8.19
N LYS A 133 -31.33 -24.86 -8.81
CA LYS A 133 -30.09 -25.43 -8.29
C LYS A 133 -28.93 -24.43 -8.39
N THR A 134 -28.84 -23.72 -9.49
CA THR A 134 -27.81 -22.70 -9.72
C THR A 134 -27.96 -21.53 -8.77
N LEU A 135 -29.20 -21.06 -8.51
CA LEU A 135 -29.46 -19.98 -7.54
C LEU A 135 -29.09 -20.39 -6.12
N GLN A 136 -29.46 -21.61 -5.67
CA GLN A 136 -29.09 -22.10 -4.34
C GLN A 136 -27.58 -22.26 -4.15
N GLU A 137 -26.86 -22.70 -5.18
CA GLU A 137 -25.40 -22.79 -5.13
C GLU A 137 -24.74 -21.41 -5.09
N LEU A 138 -25.27 -20.43 -5.81
CA LEU A 138 -24.82 -19.05 -5.79
C LEU A 138 -25.08 -18.37 -4.44
N GLU A 139 -26.28 -18.56 -3.88
CA GLU A 139 -26.63 -18.06 -2.53
C GLU A 139 -25.68 -18.64 -1.48
N LYS A 140 -25.41 -19.95 -1.53
CA LYS A 140 -24.46 -20.59 -0.60
C LYS A 140 -23.05 -20.03 -0.74
N LYS A 141 -22.54 -19.86 -1.96
CA LYS A 141 -21.23 -19.25 -2.21
C LYS A 141 -21.18 -17.81 -1.69
N GLN A 142 -22.26 -17.05 -1.87
CA GLN A 142 -22.37 -15.67 -1.38
C GLN A 142 -22.38 -15.62 0.15
N ASP A 143 -23.09 -16.50 0.82
CA ASP A 143 -23.14 -16.60 2.28
C ASP A 143 -21.77 -16.97 2.87
N GLU A 144 -21.06 -17.94 2.28
CA GLU A 144 -19.71 -18.33 2.70
C GLU A 144 -18.73 -17.15 2.55
N GLU A 145 -18.81 -16.40 1.45
CA GLU A 145 -17.97 -15.22 1.21
C GLU A 145 -18.31 -14.08 2.17
N LEU A 146 -19.59 -13.85 2.46
CA LEU A 146 -20.04 -12.85 3.41
C LEU A 146 -19.56 -13.18 4.83
N LEU A 147 -19.67 -14.42 5.25
CA LEU A 147 -19.14 -14.87 6.54
C LEU A 147 -17.62 -14.67 6.63
N GLY A 148 -16.89 -15.00 5.57
CA GLY A 148 -15.46 -14.72 5.46
C GLY A 148 -15.14 -13.24 5.60
N TYR A 149 -15.89 -12.38 4.93
CA TYR A 149 -15.73 -10.92 5.02
C TYR A 149 -15.98 -10.40 6.45
N ILE A 150 -17.07 -10.84 7.10
CA ILE A 150 -17.41 -10.46 8.48
C ILE A 150 -16.29 -10.90 9.43
N HIS A 151 -15.80 -12.13 9.31
CA HIS A 151 -14.71 -12.64 10.12
C HIS A 151 -13.41 -11.84 9.94
N ASP A 152 -13.09 -11.45 8.72
CA ASP A 152 -11.94 -10.58 8.43
C ASP A 152 -12.09 -9.18 9.08
N GLN A 153 -13.28 -8.59 9.04
CA GLN A 153 -13.55 -7.31 9.68
C GLN A 153 -13.41 -7.41 11.21
N GLU A 154 -13.96 -8.45 11.83
CA GLU A 154 -13.79 -8.71 13.26
C GLU A 154 -12.32 -8.89 13.65
N ASN A 155 -11.55 -9.64 12.86
CA ASN A 155 -10.13 -9.84 13.10
C ASN A 155 -9.33 -8.54 12.95
N ARG A 156 -9.66 -7.68 11.98
CA ARG A 156 -9.06 -6.35 11.84
C ARG A 156 -9.39 -5.47 13.05
N ALA A 157 -10.62 -5.47 13.52
CA ALA A 157 -11.04 -4.73 14.70
C ALA A 157 -10.33 -5.23 15.98
N LYS A 158 -10.19 -6.55 16.15
CA LYS A 158 -9.42 -7.14 17.26
C LYS A 158 -7.95 -6.72 17.21
N ARG A 159 -7.31 -6.79 16.03
CA ARG A 159 -5.91 -6.36 15.84
C ARG A 159 -5.72 -4.89 16.15
N ALA A 160 -6.63 -4.02 15.68
CA ALA A 160 -6.59 -2.59 15.95
C ALA A 160 -6.67 -2.28 17.47
N ARG A 161 -7.50 -3.02 18.22
CA ARG A 161 -7.60 -2.89 19.69
C ARG A 161 -6.35 -3.39 20.43
N GLN A 162 -5.61 -4.33 19.85
CA GLN A 162 -4.37 -4.88 20.42
C GLN A 162 -3.12 -4.10 20.02
N THR A 163 -3.22 -3.19 19.05
CA THR A 163 -2.12 -2.31 18.65
C THR A 163 -1.81 -1.35 19.80
N PRO A 164 -0.57 -1.30 20.29
CA PRO A 164 -0.19 -0.36 21.34
C PRO A 164 -0.37 1.07 20.82
N LYS A 165 -0.88 1.96 21.68
CA LYS A 165 -1.12 3.36 21.31
C LYS A 165 0.17 4.16 21.26
N ASN A 166 1.05 3.93 22.22
CA ASN A 166 2.32 4.63 22.34
C ASN A 166 3.47 3.66 22.28
N ILE A 167 4.47 3.99 21.49
CA ILE A 167 5.65 3.16 21.29
C ILE A 167 6.88 4.04 21.36
N PHE A 168 7.82 3.67 22.20
CA PHE A 168 9.16 4.23 22.22
C PHE A 168 10.14 3.20 21.70
N LYS A 169 10.94 3.57 20.72
CA LYS A 169 11.93 2.72 20.05
C LYS A 169 13.33 3.21 20.36
N VAL A 170 14.23 2.29 20.62
CA VAL A 170 15.68 2.55 20.69
C VAL A 170 16.39 1.50 19.85
N ASN A 171 17.11 1.93 18.84
CA ASN A 171 17.80 1.07 17.90
C ASN A 171 19.28 1.43 17.80
N GLY A 172 20.09 0.42 17.49
CA GLY A 172 21.48 0.58 17.11
C GLY A 172 21.86 -0.42 16.01
N GLY A 173 22.79 -0.05 15.17
CA GLY A 173 23.22 -0.94 14.11
C GLY A 173 24.19 -0.32 13.12
N VAL A 174 24.25 -0.91 11.95
CA VAL A 174 25.22 -0.58 10.90
C VAL A 174 24.58 0.29 9.85
N SER A 175 25.34 1.28 9.37
CA SER A 175 24.95 2.17 8.28
C SER A 175 25.90 2.00 7.10
N PHE A 176 25.33 2.05 5.90
CA PHE A 176 26.05 1.92 4.65
C PHE A 176 25.81 3.17 3.79
N LEU A 177 26.89 3.88 3.43
CA LEU A 177 26.80 4.95 2.46
C LEU A 177 26.46 4.38 1.09
N SER A 178 25.38 4.88 0.47
CA SER A 178 24.94 4.47 -0.86
C SER A 178 25.48 5.37 -1.97
N SER A 179 26.10 6.52 -1.63
CA SER A 179 26.76 7.43 -2.56
C SER A 179 28.25 7.46 -2.30
N ASP A 180 29.04 7.68 -3.35
CA ASP A 180 30.44 7.97 -3.20
C ASP A 180 30.61 9.27 -2.40
N TYR A 181 31.53 9.26 -1.46
CA TYR A 181 31.88 10.43 -0.66
C TYR A 181 33.15 11.06 -1.23
N GLN A 182 33.09 12.33 -1.59
CA GLN A 182 34.21 13.02 -2.23
C GLN A 182 34.60 14.24 -1.40
N ILE A 183 35.88 14.29 -1.00
CA ILE A 183 36.51 15.45 -0.35
C ILE A 183 37.76 15.80 -1.15
N ASP A 184 37.93 17.06 -1.49
CA ASP A 184 39.15 17.59 -2.17
C ASP A 184 39.65 16.70 -3.32
N TYR A 185 38.74 16.31 -4.24
CA TYR A 185 39.03 15.44 -5.39
C TYR A 185 39.32 13.96 -5.05
N HIS A 186 39.34 13.55 -3.77
CA HIS A 186 39.44 12.15 -3.36
C HIS A 186 38.06 11.52 -3.18
N THR A 187 37.83 10.37 -3.81
CA THR A 187 36.58 9.61 -3.69
C THR A 187 36.72 8.47 -2.71
N TYR A 188 35.95 8.50 -1.64
CA TYR A 188 35.89 7.46 -0.62
C TYR A 188 34.69 6.53 -0.89
N LYS A 189 34.97 5.27 -1.25
CA LYS A 189 33.94 4.29 -1.64
C LYS A 189 33.60 3.33 -0.51
N GLY A 190 32.32 2.90 -0.48
CA GLY A 190 31.91 1.69 0.25
C GLY A 190 32.14 1.75 1.75
N ARG A 191 31.93 2.87 2.39
CA ARG A 191 32.18 3.03 3.83
C ARG A 191 31.01 2.56 4.66
N THR A 192 31.32 1.84 5.72
CA THR A 192 30.36 1.44 6.76
C THR A 192 30.51 2.34 7.96
N GLY A 193 29.39 2.65 8.60
CA GLY A 193 29.31 3.42 9.82
C GLY A 193 28.39 2.74 10.83
N TYR A 194 28.05 3.45 11.89
CA TYR A 194 27.05 3.02 12.85
C TYR A 194 25.95 4.07 12.98
N THR A 195 24.75 3.60 13.27
CA THR A 195 23.59 4.46 13.55
C THR A 195 23.01 4.12 14.90
N LEU A 196 22.68 5.16 15.67
CA LEU A 196 21.81 5.12 16.84
C LEU A 196 20.51 5.84 16.47
N ASN A 197 19.38 5.23 16.78
CA ASN A 197 18.08 5.81 16.48
C ASN A 197 17.15 5.71 17.69
N ALA A 198 16.41 6.78 17.95
CA ALA A 198 15.34 6.81 18.95
C ALA A 198 14.10 7.42 18.31
N ALA A 199 12.94 6.79 18.52
CA ALA A 199 11.68 7.29 17.99
C ALA A 199 10.56 7.13 19.00
N TYR A 200 9.66 8.11 19.05
CA TYR A 200 8.38 8.01 19.71
C TYR A 200 7.27 8.03 18.68
N GLN A 201 6.30 7.12 18.83
CA GLN A 201 5.16 6.98 17.93
C GLN A 201 3.86 6.92 18.72
N HIS A 202 2.86 7.68 18.30
CA HIS A 202 1.48 7.57 18.76
C HIS A 202 0.60 7.03 17.63
N LEU A 203 -0.13 5.95 17.90
CA LEU A 203 -0.92 5.24 16.89
C LEU A 203 -2.43 5.40 17.15
N TRP A 204 -3.16 5.70 16.07
CA TRP A 204 -4.64 5.74 16.02
C TRP A 204 -5.17 4.55 15.20
N GLY A 205 -4.81 3.33 15.62
CA GLY A 205 -5.08 2.10 14.87
C GLY A 205 -3.92 1.72 13.97
N PHE A 206 -4.08 1.77 12.66
CA PHE A 206 -3.01 1.42 11.69
C PHE A 206 -2.18 2.63 11.22
N ILE A 207 -2.64 3.84 11.52
CA ILE A 207 -1.93 5.09 11.23
C ILE A 207 -1.49 5.71 12.54
N GLY A 208 -0.38 6.42 12.51
CA GLY A 208 0.13 7.18 13.62
C GLY A 208 1.04 8.32 13.20
N ALA A 209 1.42 9.11 14.18
CA ALA A 209 2.45 10.14 14.05
C ALA A 209 3.49 10.01 15.14
N GLY A 210 4.66 10.56 14.91
CA GLY A 210 5.73 10.47 15.88
C GLY A 210 6.82 11.50 15.67
N VAL A 211 7.90 11.30 16.41
CA VAL A 211 9.16 12.04 16.24
C VAL A 211 10.27 11.02 16.14
N ASP A 212 11.14 11.22 15.18
CA ASP A 212 12.30 10.38 14.93
C ASP A 212 13.57 11.19 15.16
N PHE A 213 14.54 10.58 15.84
CA PHE A 213 15.88 11.09 16.02
C PHE A 213 16.89 10.01 15.59
N SER A 214 17.91 10.38 14.82
CA SER A 214 19.02 9.49 14.53
C SER A 214 20.36 10.20 14.53
N TYR A 215 21.39 9.45 14.94
CA TYR A 215 22.79 9.83 14.88
C TYR A 215 23.53 8.74 14.10
N THR A 216 24.11 9.11 12.97
CA THR A 216 24.90 8.23 12.11
C THR A 216 26.31 8.76 12.01
N ALA A 217 27.32 7.90 12.18
CA ALA A 217 28.73 8.30 12.11
C ALA A 217 29.54 7.32 11.25
N TYR A 218 30.47 7.89 10.51
CA TYR A 218 31.42 7.20 9.65
C TYR A 218 32.84 7.60 10.00
N SER A 219 33.74 6.66 9.86
CA SER A 219 35.20 6.91 9.96
C SER A 219 35.84 6.40 8.67
N PHE A 220 36.55 7.31 8.01
CA PHE A 220 37.27 7.03 6.77
C PHE A 220 38.79 6.90 7.07
N ASP A 221 39.54 6.46 6.07
CA ASP A 221 40.97 6.48 6.10
C ASP A 221 41.47 7.93 6.28
N GLU A 222 42.73 8.10 6.65
CA GLU A 222 43.37 9.42 6.90
C GLU A 222 42.77 10.22 8.06
N GLY A 223 42.01 9.59 8.93
CA GLY A 223 41.44 10.21 10.14
C GLY A 223 40.22 11.11 9.90
N VAL A 224 39.62 11.07 8.70
CA VAL A 224 38.39 11.78 8.39
C VAL A 224 37.21 11.13 9.13
N LYS A 225 36.45 11.94 9.85
CA LYS A 225 35.25 11.50 10.57
C LYS A 225 34.06 12.34 10.15
N THR A 226 32.97 11.70 9.81
CA THR A 226 31.72 12.39 9.48
C THR A 226 30.59 11.92 10.35
N SER A 227 29.62 12.77 10.59
CA SER A 227 28.37 12.39 11.28
C SER A 227 27.17 13.13 10.72
N VAL A 228 26.03 12.47 10.76
CA VAL A 228 24.72 13.02 10.39
C VAL A 228 23.80 12.88 11.60
N ASN A 229 23.28 14.01 12.09
CA ASN A 229 22.21 14.03 13.08
C ASN A 229 20.89 14.34 12.36
N PHE A 230 19.84 13.65 12.68
CA PHE A 230 18.51 13.89 12.15
C PHE A 230 17.51 14.02 13.28
N ILE A 231 16.58 14.96 13.14
CA ILE A 231 15.38 15.07 13.96
C ILE A 231 14.21 15.53 13.10
N GLY A 232 13.06 14.88 13.22
CA GLY A 232 11.88 15.28 12.47
C GLY A 232 10.60 14.55 12.89
N PRO A 233 9.44 15.14 12.57
CA PRO A 233 8.17 14.44 12.66
C PRO A 233 8.11 13.26 11.68
N SER A 234 7.37 12.23 12.08
CA SER A 234 7.16 11.03 11.29
C SER A 234 5.68 10.68 11.14
N LEU A 235 5.31 10.22 9.96
CA LEU A 235 4.05 9.54 9.69
C LEU A 235 4.32 8.03 9.75
N VAL A 236 3.47 7.30 10.47
CA VAL A 236 3.68 5.88 10.75
C VAL A 236 2.48 5.07 10.27
N PHE A 237 2.75 3.98 9.56
CA PHE A 237 1.79 2.94 9.24
C PHE A 237 2.19 1.67 9.96
N SER A 238 1.28 1.08 10.72
CA SER A 238 1.61 -0.07 11.56
C SER A 238 0.44 -1.03 11.68
N THR A 239 0.75 -2.33 11.65
CA THR A 239 -0.25 -3.38 11.85
C THR A 239 0.32 -4.57 12.61
N MET A 240 -0.54 -5.19 13.43
CA MET A 240 -0.20 -6.45 14.09
C MET A 240 -0.38 -7.61 13.11
N LEU A 241 0.54 -8.56 13.14
CA LEU A 241 0.54 -9.73 12.28
C LEU A 241 0.18 -11.00 13.07
N GLY A 242 -0.52 -11.92 12.40
CA GLY A 242 -0.88 -13.21 12.95
C GLY A 242 -2.00 -13.18 14.01
N ASN A 243 -2.54 -14.36 14.33
CA ASN A 243 -3.69 -14.49 15.24
C ASN A 243 -3.35 -14.15 16.70
N LYS A 244 -2.10 -14.37 17.12
CA LYS A 244 -1.64 -14.07 18.48
C LYS A 244 -1.21 -12.62 18.69
N SER A 245 -1.13 -11.82 17.61
CA SER A 245 -0.72 -10.41 17.64
C SER A 245 0.62 -10.16 18.38
N LEU A 246 1.56 -11.10 18.22
CA LEU A 246 2.91 -10.98 18.80
C LEU A 246 3.87 -10.27 17.85
N TRP A 247 3.60 -10.31 16.56
CA TRP A 247 4.40 -9.66 15.55
C TRP A 247 3.73 -8.36 15.13
N ARG A 248 4.54 -7.33 14.93
CA ARG A 248 4.13 -6.05 14.40
C ARG A 248 5.01 -5.69 13.21
N TRP A 249 4.40 -5.20 12.17
CA TRP A 249 5.08 -4.58 11.05
C TRP A 249 4.80 -3.09 11.04
N ASP A 250 5.78 -2.26 10.72
CA ASP A 250 5.60 -0.83 10.57
C ASP A 250 6.47 -0.25 9.46
N VAL A 251 5.95 0.83 8.88
CA VAL A 251 6.65 1.74 7.97
C VAL A 251 6.51 3.13 8.52
N SER A 252 7.60 3.87 8.60
CA SER A 252 7.59 5.29 8.95
C SER A 252 8.28 6.13 7.89
N MET A 253 7.72 7.32 7.65
CA MET A 253 8.28 8.33 6.78
C MET A 253 8.48 9.60 7.61
N SER A 254 9.69 10.10 7.66
CA SER A 254 10.08 11.26 8.46
C SER A 254 10.68 12.33 7.58
N LEU A 255 10.28 13.56 7.84
CA LEU A 255 10.82 14.75 7.16
C LEU A 255 11.26 15.72 8.24
N GLY A 256 12.51 16.20 8.18
CA GLY A 256 13.00 17.03 9.26
C GLY A 256 14.29 17.74 8.95
N TYR A 257 14.96 18.12 10.01
CA TYR A 257 16.25 18.79 9.97
C TYR A 257 17.37 17.75 10.12
N GLY A 258 18.30 17.75 9.16
CA GLY A 258 19.53 16.98 9.20
C GLY A 258 20.74 17.92 9.38
N ARG A 259 21.62 17.56 10.29
CA ARG A 259 22.90 18.28 10.48
C ARG A 259 24.05 17.35 10.13
N TYR A 260 24.76 17.72 9.07
CA TYR A 260 26.04 17.12 8.72
C TYR A 260 27.17 17.75 9.51
N SER A 261 28.13 16.96 9.93
CA SER A 261 29.37 17.43 10.53
C SER A 261 30.54 16.58 10.04
N GLU A 262 31.60 17.23 9.69
CA GLU A 262 32.86 16.64 9.23
C GLU A 262 34.04 17.14 10.04
N LYS A 263 34.99 16.27 10.30
CA LYS A 263 36.24 16.60 10.97
C LYS A 263 37.43 16.02 10.17
N VAL A 264 38.25 16.92 9.66
CA VAL A 264 39.47 16.59 8.86
C VAL A 264 40.63 17.38 9.40
N ALA A 265 41.75 16.71 9.71
CA ALA A 265 43.01 17.33 10.16
C ALA A 265 42.85 18.42 11.24
N GLY A 266 41.90 18.27 12.15
CA GLY A 266 41.63 19.21 13.22
C GLY A 266 40.58 20.31 12.86
N TYR A 267 40.29 20.51 11.61
CA TYR A 267 39.21 21.42 11.15
C TYR A 267 37.85 20.75 11.28
N LYS A 268 36.85 21.54 11.66
CA LYS A 268 35.46 21.07 11.80
C LYS A 268 34.56 21.88 10.88
N TYR A 269 33.90 21.20 9.97
CA TYR A 269 32.82 21.74 9.15
C TYR A 269 31.46 21.22 9.63
N SER A 270 30.42 22.04 9.55
CA SER A 270 29.08 21.61 9.94
C SER A 270 28.04 22.43 9.19
N GLU A 271 27.08 21.72 8.61
CA GLU A 271 26.01 22.25 7.78
C GLU A 271 24.68 21.57 8.11
N GLY A 272 23.59 22.31 8.01
CA GLY A 272 22.28 21.78 8.35
C GLY A 272 21.25 22.07 7.28
N HIS A 273 20.54 21.02 6.85
CA HIS A 273 19.57 21.10 5.79
C HIS A 273 18.36 20.19 6.02
N PHE A 274 17.45 20.24 5.07
CA PHE A 274 16.32 19.33 5.01
C PHE A 274 16.78 17.89 4.78
N CYS A 275 16.23 16.99 5.58
CA CYS A 275 16.51 15.56 5.51
C CYS A 275 15.20 14.77 5.43
N ALA A 276 15.17 13.78 4.57
CA ALA A 276 14.09 12.80 4.48
C ALA A 276 14.59 11.42 4.91
N LYS A 277 13.77 10.70 5.67
CA LYS A 277 14.08 9.35 6.15
C LYS A 277 12.86 8.46 5.98
N MET A 278 13.08 7.23 5.58
CA MET A 278 12.07 6.19 5.50
C MET A 278 12.60 4.93 6.19
N ASP A 279 11.80 4.36 7.07
CA ASP A 279 12.14 3.14 7.80
C ASP A 279 11.04 2.09 7.61
N MET A 280 11.46 0.84 7.55
CA MET A 280 10.59 -0.34 7.56
C MET A 280 11.07 -1.29 8.66
N GLY A 281 10.17 -1.74 9.52
CA GLY A 281 10.51 -2.58 10.66
C GLY A 281 9.59 -3.75 10.86
N ILE A 282 10.15 -4.80 11.46
CA ILE A 282 9.41 -5.93 12.02
C ILE A 282 9.77 -6.04 13.50
N GLU A 283 8.78 -6.25 14.33
CA GLU A 283 8.93 -6.30 15.78
C GLU A 283 8.25 -7.54 16.34
N TYR A 284 8.89 -8.12 17.34
CA TYR A 284 8.34 -9.23 18.11
C TYR A 284 8.10 -8.80 19.56
N LYS A 285 6.87 -8.94 20.04
CA LYS A 285 6.45 -8.60 21.39
C LYS A 285 6.86 -9.73 22.35
N VAL A 286 7.91 -9.49 23.13
CA VAL A 286 8.44 -10.45 24.10
C VAL A 286 7.62 -10.45 25.39
N ALA A 287 7.15 -9.28 25.81
CA ALA A 287 6.32 -9.10 27.00
C ALA A 287 5.21 -8.06 26.72
N LYS A 288 4.30 -7.86 27.67
CA LYS A 288 3.19 -6.90 27.52
C LYS A 288 3.67 -5.51 27.07
N ASN A 289 4.76 -5.04 27.63
CA ASN A 289 5.26 -3.67 27.43
C ASN A 289 6.63 -3.61 26.74
N ILE A 290 7.20 -4.75 26.33
CA ILE A 290 8.54 -4.82 25.76
C ILE A 290 8.53 -5.69 24.49
N GLY A 291 9.21 -5.24 23.48
CA GLY A 291 9.48 -5.98 22.23
C GLY A 291 10.91 -5.81 21.76
N LEU A 292 11.29 -6.68 20.85
CA LEU A 292 12.51 -6.62 20.06
C LEU A 292 12.14 -6.30 18.61
N GLY A 293 12.97 -5.56 17.90
CA GLY A 293 12.68 -5.24 16.52
C GLY A 293 13.94 -5.14 15.66
N LEU A 294 13.75 -5.46 14.40
CA LEU A 294 14.70 -5.20 13.32
C LEU A 294 14.10 -4.11 12.41
N GLN A 295 14.95 -3.23 11.92
CA GLN A 295 14.56 -2.10 11.09
C GLN A 295 15.58 -1.89 9.98
N VAL A 296 15.10 -1.65 8.78
CA VAL A 296 15.90 -1.17 7.66
C VAL A 296 15.43 0.25 7.36
N GLY A 297 16.37 1.18 7.30
CA GLY A 297 16.12 2.58 7.05
C GLY A 297 16.89 3.09 5.83
N MET A 298 16.38 4.12 5.22
CA MET A 298 17.08 4.90 4.20
C MET A 298 16.92 6.38 4.52
N SER A 299 18.04 7.11 4.53
CA SER A 299 18.06 8.55 4.77
C SER A 299 18.71 9.28 3.60
N THR A 300 18.21 10.49 3.37
CA THR A 300 18.73 11.38 2.34
C THR A 300 18.81 12.79 2.91
N LEU A 301 20.03 13.31 3.05
CA LEU A 301 20.33 14.67 3.46
C LEU A 301 20.90 15.43 2.28
N LYS A 302 20.22 16.49 1.85
CA LYS A 302 20.71 17.38 0.82
C LYS A 302 21.70 18.36 1.45
N LEU A 303 22.87 18.58 0.82
CA LEU A 303 23.86 19.58 1.20
C LEU A 303 23.92 20.68 0.13
N ASP A 304 24.43 21.86 0.50
CA ASP A 304 24.74 22.90 -0.45
C ASP A 304 26.04 22.55 -1.18
N LYS A 305 26.05 22.75 -2.48
CA LYS A 305 27.25 22.49 -3.27
C LYS A 305 28.28 23.58 -3.05
N PRO A 306 29.56 23.24 -2.98
CA PRO A 306 30.65 24.24 -2.92
C PRO A 306 30.65 25.19 -4.14
N GLU A 307 31.13 26.41 -3.96
CA GLU A 307 31.32 27.33 -5.06
C GLU A 307 32.30 26.76 -6.10
N GLY A 308 31.93 26.86 -7.37
CA GLY A 308 32.75 26.33 -8.48
C GLY A 308 32.53 24.83 -8.82
N TYR A 309 31.70 24.12 -8.09
CA TYR A 309 31.36 22.74 -8.42
C TYR A 309 30.16 22.68 -9.38
N GLU A 310 30.37 22.26 -10.61
CA GLU A 310 29.30 22.04 -11.58
C GLU A 310 28.74 20.62 -11.48
N LEU A 311 27.49 20.52 -11.06
CA LEU A 311 26.72 19.27 -11.15
C LEU A 311 26.16 19.11 -12.56
N LYS A 312 26.17 17.89 -13.07
CA LYS A 312 25.36 17.54 -14.24
C LYS A 312 23.88 17.75 -13.90
N ASP A 313 23.06 18.09 -14.88
CA ASP A 313 21.63 18.30 -14.70
C ASP A 313 20.99 17.12 -13.97
N ASN A 314 20.27 17.43 -12.86
CA ASN A 314 19.62 16.46 -11.95
C ASN A 314 20.55 15.65 -11.02
N GLU A 315 21.81 15.98 -10.88
CA GLU A 315 22.68 15.32 -9.93
C GLU A 315 22.39 15.76 -8.49
N PHE A 316 22.25 14.79 -7.57
CA PHE A 316 21.99 15.05 -6.16
C PHE A 316 23.30 15.27 -5.41
N TYR A 317 23.46 16.42 -4.79
CA TYR A 317 24.57 16.69 -3.87
C TYR A 317 24.09 16.50 -2.43
N GLY A 318 24.72 15.58 -1.70
CA GLY A 318 24.34 15.27 -0.32
C GLY A 318 24.63 13.81 0.06
N ILE A 319 24.20 13.42 1.24
CA ILE A 319 24.45 12.11 1.81
C ILE A 319 23.21 11.23 1.70
N LYS A 320 23.40 10.03 1.16
CA LYS A 320 22.42 8.96 1.17
C LYS A 320 23.01 7.75 1.88
N HIS A 321 22.26 7.19 2.81
CA HIS A 321 22.70 5.98 3.50
C HIS A 321 21.52 5.04 3.77
N VAL A 322 21.86 3.76 3.91
CA VAL A 322 20.96 2.69 4.30
C VAL A 322 21.41 2.15 5.65
N ASP A 323 20.48 2.02 6.57
CA ASP A 323 20.71 1.53 7.93
C ASP A 323 20.09 0.15 8.12
N VAL A 324 20.78 -0.74 8.82
CA VAL A 324 20.24 -2.00 9.34
C VAL A 324 20.38 -1.97 10.84
N LEU A 325 19.25 -1.89 11.53
CA LEU A 325 19.18 -1.61 12.95
C LEU A 325 18.44 -2.71 13.70
N GLY A 326 18.88 -3.00 14.90
CA GLY A 326 18.18 -3.82 15.87
C GLY A 326 17.96 -3.04 17.17
N GLY A 327 16.88 -3.36 17.92
CA GLY A 327 16.67 -2.63 19.16
C GLY A 327 15.43 -3.02 19.94
N LEU A 328 15.20 -2.21 20.99
CA LEU A 328 14.14 -2.38 21.95
C LEU A 328 12.90 -1.54 21.59
N ARG A 329 11.76 -2.04 21.96
CA ARG A 329 10.45 -1.39 21.87
C ARG A 329 9.80 -1.37 23.22
N PHE A 330 9.28 -0.21 23.60
CA PHE A 330 8.53 -0.03 24.84
C PHE A 330 7.11 0.40 24.49
N TYR A 331 6.11 -0.38 24.92
CA TYR A 331 4.70 -0.20 24.63
C TYR A 331 3.95 0.31 25.86
N PHE A 332 3.15 1.37 25.73
CA PHE A 332 2.36 1.95 26.82
C PHE A 332 1.13 2.75 26.34
#